data_192d090a4a34bfc613eb23a4e06db927
#
_entry.id   192d090a4a34bfc613eb23a4e06db927
#
_cell.length_a   1.000
_cell.length_b   1.000
_cell.length_c   1.000
_cell.angle_alpha   90.00
_cell.angle_beta   90.00
_cell.angle_gamma   90.00
#
_symmetry.space_group_name_H-M   'P 1'
#
loop_
_entity.id
_entity.type
_entity.pdbx_description
1 polymer ?
#
loop_
_entity_poly.entity_id
_entity_poly.type
_entity_poly.pdbx_seq_one_letter_code
_entity_poly.pdbx_strand_id
1 'polypeptide(L)'
;MAKRKFTLPGIQDLSKEQEDARALPKKGQHLIIGGPGTGKSVLALLRSRRHHDNNDDYIFLVYNRLLHQASRHLFGPRLISKTWNSWFTDMFFKKTGQSVPLLPAPSGNNWQDINWDQIFHIIGSLDATGPSTDLTFLIIDEGQDMPPEFYQALVSLGFENFYVVADQNQQIISGKNSSRQDIENALAISTNDVVELTYNYRNSYPTARLARE
;
A
#
# COMPACT_ATOMS: atom_id res chain seq x y z
N MET A 1 -20.13 -15.87 -25.84
CA MET A 1 -19.49 -14.57 -25.46
C MET A 1 -18.07 -14.82 -25.02
N ALA A 2 -17.07 -14.29 -25.75
CA ALA A 2 -15.66 -14.43 -25.37
C ALA A 2 -15.42 -13.65 -24.08
N LYS A 3 -14.95 -14.31 -23.00
CA LYS A 3 -14.50 -13.65 -21.77
C LYS A 3 -13.34 -12.73 -22.13
N ARG A 4 -13.51 -11.42 -22.01
CA ARG A 4 -12.40 -10.47 -22.10
C ARG A 4 -11.36 -10.85 -21.04
N LYS A 5 -10.22 -11.31 -21.50
CA LYS A 5 -9.07 -11.58 -20.63
C LYS A 5 -8.42 -10.24 -20.33
N PHE A 6 -8.62 -9.70 -19.14
CA PHE A 6 -7.86 -8.55 -18.68
C PHE A 6 -6.43 -9.01 -18.45
N THR A 7 -5.50 -8.41 -19.17
CA THR A 7 -4.06 -8.60 -18.98
C THR A 7 -3.46 -7.27 -18.52
N LEU A 8 -2.39 -7.33 -17.72
CA LEU A 8 -1.64 -6.12 -17.40
C LEU A 8 -1.12 -5.49 -18.70
N PRO A 9 -1.16 -4.14 -18.81
CA PRO A 9 -0.64 -3.45 -19.98
C PRO A 9 0.84 -3.74 -20.18
N GLY A 10 1.27 -3.70 -21.45
CA GLY A 10 2.67 -3.72 -21.80
C GLY A 10 3.36 -2.40 -21.42
N ILE A 11 4.70 -2.38 -21.40
CA ILE A 11 5.46 -1.15 -21.09
C ILE A 11 5.14 -0.04 -22.10
N GLN A 12 4.94 -0.39 -23.37
CA GLN A 12 4.59 0.53 -24.46
C GLN A 12 3.21 1.19 -24.33
N ASP A 13 2.37 0.68 -23.41
CA ASP A 13 1.02 1.18 -23.19
C ASP A 13 0.95 2.20 -22.04
N LEU A 14 2.08 2.46 -21.37
CA LEU A 14 2.18 3.36 -20.23
C LEU A 14 2.36 4.82 -20.68
N SER A 15 1.78 5.75 -19.95
CA SER A 15 2.09 7.17 -20.11
C SER A 15 3.48 7.50 -19.56
N LYS A 16 3.98 8.70 -19.89
CA LYS A 16 5.25 9.18 -19.34
C LYS A 16 5.26 9.19 -17.81
N GLU A 17 4.20 9.72 -17.18
CA GLU A 17 4.07 9.73 -15.71
C GLU A 17 4.08 8.30 -15.11
N GLN A 18 3.42 7.36 -15.79
CA GLN A 18 3.44 5.96 -15.37
C GLN A 18 4.80 5.30 -15.60
N GLU A 19 5.51 5.65 -16.67
CA GLU A 19 6.87 5.19 -16.91
C GLU A 19 7.84 5.70 -15.84
N ASP A 20 7.74 6.99 -15.47
CA ASP A 20 8.53 7.61 -14.41
C ASP A 20 8.28 6.91 -13.07
N ALA A 21 7.02 6.67 -12.70
CA ALA A 21 6.66 5.91 -11.50
C ALA A 21 7.19 4.46 -11.53
N ARG A 22 7.14 3.79 -12.69
CA ARG A 22 7.67 2.44 -12.86
C ARG A 22 9.20 2.39 -12.79
N ALA A 23 9.86 3.46 -13.27
CA ALA A 23 11.32 3.56 -13.32
C ALA A 23 11.97 3.83 -11.95
N LEU A 24 11.17 4.22 -10.93
CA LEU A 24 11.67 4.47 -9.58
C LEU A 24 12.60 3.34 -9.09
N PRO A 25 13.64 3.69 -8.30
CA PRO A 25 14.59 2.72 -7.76
C PRO A 25 13.88 1.56 -7.06
N LYS A 26 14.50 0.38 -7.05
CA LYS A 26 13.94 -0.79 -6.33
C LYS A 26 13.90 -0.55 -4.84
N LYS A 27 14.96 0.01 -4.27
CA LYS A 27 15.11 0.30 -2.85
C LYS A 27 14.63 1.70 -2.52
N GLY A 28 14.28 1.91 -1.26
CA GLY A 28 13.86 3.18 -0.71
C GLY A 28 12.35 3.31 -0.56
N GLN A 29 11.92 4.51 -0.31
CA GLN A 29 10.53 4.84 0.03
C GLN A 29 9.94 5.68 -1.10
N HIS A 30 8.88 5.18 -1.72
CA HIS A 30 8.26 5.79 -2.88
C HIS A 30 6.76 5.94 -2.66
N LEU A 31 6.25 7.12 -2.94
CA LEU A 31 4.82 7.44 -2.91
C LEU A 31 4.37 7.91 -4.28
N ILE A 32 3.32 7.29 -4.80
CA ILE A 32 2.68 7.63 -6.05
C ILE A 32 1.24 8.03 -5.75
N ILE A 33 0.87 9.24 -6.11
CA ILE A 33 -0.46 9.80 -5.88
C ILE A 33 -1.17 9.96 -7.22
N GLY A 34 -2.47 9.71 -7.23
CA GLY A 34 -3.28 9.97 -8.42
C GLY A 34 -4.76 9.76 -8.16
N GLY A 35 -5.62 10.37 -8.95
CA GLY A 35 -7.06 10.19 -8.88
C GLY A 35 -7.53 8.79 -9.33
N PRO A 36 -8.83 8.51 -9.22
CA PRO A 36 -9.40 7.28 -9.72
C PRO A 36 -9.16 7.12 -11.22
N GLY A 37 -8.74 5.93 -11.65
CA GLY A 37 -8.54 5.64 -13.09
C GLY A 37 -7.18 6.06 -13.67
N THR A 38 -6.24 6.56 -12.88
CA THR A 38 -4.89 6.95 -13.34
C THR A 38 -3.93 5.77 -13.47
N GLY A 39 -4.35 4.55 -13.11
CA GLY A 39 -3.53 3.34 -13.27
C GLY A 39 -2.66 2.97 -12.06
N LYS A 40 -2.88 3.55 -10.88
CA LYS A 40 -2.15 3.26 -9.64
C LYS A 40 -1.97 1.77 -9.35
N SER A 41 -3.08 1.04 -9.27
CA SER A 41 -3.06 -0.41 -8.99
C SER A 41 -2.33 -1.21 -10.08
N VAL A 42 -2.36 -0.74 -11.33
CA VAL A 42 -1.59 -1.35 -12.42
C VAL A 42 -0.09 -1.17 -12.16
N LEU A 43 0.35 0.02 -11.76
CA LEU A 43 1.75 0.29 -11.42
C LEU A 43 2.22 -0.56 -10.23
N ALA A 44 1.40 -0.67 -9.19
CA ALA A 44 1.69 -1.53 -8.04
C ALA A 44 1.84 -3.01 -8.46
N LEU A 45 0.99 -3.51 -9.36
CA LEU A 45 1.10 -4.85 -9.90
C LEU A 45 2.33 -5.03 -10.82
N LEU A 46 2.67 -4.04 -11.63
CA LEU A 46 3.90 -4.06 -12.44
C LEU A 46 5.15 -4.03 -11.56
N ARG A 47 5.12 -3.28 -10.46
CA ARG A 47 6.18 -3.29 -9.45
C ARG A 47 6.34 -4.66 -8.82
N SER A 48 5.21 -5.29 -8.42
CA SER A 48 5.20 -6.66 -7.88
C SER A 48 5.78 -7.68 -8.88
N ARG A 49 5.44 -7.54 -10.18
CA ARG A 49 6.00 -8.40 -11.22
C ARG A 49 7.52 -8.27 -11.30
N ARG A 50 8.04 -7.03 -11.27
CA ARG A 50 9.49 -6.77 -11.29
C ARG A 50 10.20 -7.46 -10.13
N HIS A 51 9.64 -7.42 -8.92
CA HIS A 51 10.21 -8.09 -7.75
C HIS A 51 10.09 -9.61 -7.87
N HIS A 52 8.93 -10.11 -8.32
CA HIS A 52 8.72 -11.54 -8.54
C HIS A 52 9.72 -12.13 -9.55
N ASP A 53 9.90 -11.47 -10.69
CA ASP A 53 10.79 -11.92 -11.76
C ASP A 53 12.28 -11.90 -11.35
N ASN A 54 12.63 -11.06 -10.37
CA ASN A 54 13.97 -10.99 -9.78
C ASN A 54 14.17 -11.92 -8.56
N ASN A 55 13.15 -12.67 -8.15
CA ASN A 55 13.14 -13.47 -6.91
C ASN A 55 13.46 -12.64 -5.65
N ASP A 56 13.04 -11.36 -5.63
CA ASP A 56 13.15 -10.53 -4.45
C ASP A 56 12.12 -10.96 -3.40
N ASP A 57 12.41 -10.75 -2.12
CA ASP A 57 11.43 -10.90 -1.05
C ASP A 57 10.49 -9.69 -1.05
N TYR A 58 9.22 -9.90 -1.39
CA TYR A 58 8.22 -8.84 -1.49
C TYR A 58 6.85 -9.29 -1.01
N ILE A 59 6.03 -8.34 -0.65
CA ILE A 59 4.60 -8.56 -0.37
C ILE A 59 3.76 -7.44 -0.99
N PHE A 60 2.68 -7.83 -1.67
CA PHE A 60 1.66 -6.91 -2.17
C PHE A 60 0.51 -6.84 -1.17
N LEU A 61 0.31 -5.66 -0.58
CA LEU A 61 -0.69 -5.39 0.43
C LEU A 61 -1.86 -4.60 -0.14
N VAL A 62 -3.06 -5.03 0.22
CA VAL A 62 -4.32 -4.39 -0.15
C VAL A 62 -5.21 -4.20 1.07
N TYR A 63 -6.12 -3.24 0.99
CA TYR A 63 -7.01 -2.94 2.10
C TYR A 63 -7.97 -4.10 2.40
N ASN A 64 -8.63 -4.67 1.40
CA ASN A 64 -9.68 -5.65 1.61
C ASN A 64 -9.57 -6.89 0.70
N ARG A 65 -10.40 -7.91 1.02
CA ARG A 65 -10.40 -9.20 0.30
C ARG A 65 -10.84 -9.09 -1.17
N LEU A 66 -11.71 -8.13 -1.51
CA LEU A 66 -12.19 -7.95 -2.88
C LEU A 66 -11.03 -7.45 -3.78
N LEU A 67 -10.30 -6.43 -3.32
CA LEU A 67 -9.10 -5.93 -4.00
C LEU A 67 -8.03 -7.02 -4.11
N HIS A 68 -7.85 -7.82 -3.07
CA HIS A 68 -6.94 -8.96 -3.10
C HIS A 68 -7.28 -9.96 -4.20
N GLN A 69 -8.56 -10.34 -4.34
CA GLN A 69 -9.01 -11.24 -5.41
C GLN A 69 -8.83 -10.63 -6.80
N ALA A 70 -9.21 -9.35 -6.97
CA ALA A 70 -9.05 -8.65 -8.23
C ALA A 70 -7.59 -8.57 -8.68
N SER A 71 -6.67 -8.25 -7.76
CA SER A 71 -5.23 -8.19 -8.04
C SER A 71 -4.67 -9.55 -8.46
N ARG A 72 -5.08 -10.63 -7.82
CA ARG A 72 -4.70 -12.00 -8.21
C ARG A 72 -5.26 -12.41 -9.57
N HIS A 73 -6.44 -11.93 -9.94
CA HIS A 73 -6.98 -12.17 -11.28
C HIS A 73 -6.18 -11.46 -12.38
N LEU A 74 -5.68 -10.26 -12.12
CA LEU A 74 -4.90 -9.47 -13.07
C LEU A 74 -3.45 -9.96 -13.19
N PHE A 75 -2.81 -10.23 -12.08
CA PHE A 75 -1.40 -10.67 -12.03
C PHE A 75 -1.26 -12.17 -12.33
N GLY A 76 -2.17 -12.96 -11.81
CA GLY A 76 -2.12 -14.41 -11.83
C GLY A 76 -1.89 -15.01 -10.43
N PRO A 77 -1.93 -16.37 -10.33
CA PRO A 77 -1.90 -17.06 -9.04
C PRO A 77 -0.56 -16.96 -8.29
N ARG A 78 0.49 -16.48 -8.95
CA ARG A 78 1.84 -16.34 -8.36
C ARG A 78 2.05 -15.05 -7.58
N LEU A 79 1.08 -14.11 -7.56
CA LEU A 79 1.19 -12.89 -6.77
C LEU A 79 1.29 -13.22 -5.29
N ILE A 80 2.37 -12.81 -4.66
CA ILE A 80 2.55 -12.90 -3.20
C ILE A 80 1.81 -11.71 -2.59
N SER A 81 0.60 -11.94 -2.08
CA SER A 81 -0.29 -10.88 -1.63
C SER A 81 -1.13 -11.28 -0.43
N LYS A 82 -1.42 -10.31 0.43
CA LYS A 82 -2.33 -10.43 1.59
C LYS A 82 -3.11 -9.13 1.80
N THR A 83 -4.18 -9.20 2.58
CA THR A 83 -4.76 -7.97 3.15
C THR A 83 -3.79 -7.44 4.22
N TRP A 84 -3.68 -6.10 4.32
CA TRP A 84 -2.74 -5.45 5.22
C TRP A 84 -2.89 -5.94 6.67
N ASN A 85 -4.13 -6.03 7.17
CA ASN A 85 -4.41 -6.43 8.55
C ASN A 85 -3.98 -7.88 8.84
N SER A 86 -4.30 -8.83 7.93
CA SER A 86 -3.87 -10.22 8.09
C SER A 86 -2.35 -10.35 8.05
N TRP A 87 -1.70 -9.63 7.13
CA TRP A 87 -0.25 -9.64 7.03
C TRP A 87 0.41 -8.99 8.26
N PHE A 88 -0.11 -7.83 8.70
CA PHE A 88 0.42 -7.12 9.85
C PHE A 88 0.35 -7.97 11.11
N THR A 89 -0.77 -8.66 11.34
CA THR A 89 -0.93 -9.57 12.49
C THR A 89 0.13 -10.69 12.49
N ASP A 90 0.30 -11.36 11.35
CA ASP A 90 1.28 -12.44 11.22
C ASP A 90 2.72 -11.93 11.38
N MET A 91 3.04 -10.81 10.75
CA MET A 91 4.36 -10.18 10.79
C MET A 91 4.70 -9.66 12.19
N PHE A 92 3.77 -8.98 12.83
CA PHE A 92 3.95 -8.46 14.19
C PHE A 92 4.25 -9.58 15.18
N PHE A 93 3.47 -10.67 15.14
CA PHE A 93 3.73 -11.84 15.96
C PHE A 93 5.11 -12.44 15.68
N LYS A 94 5.49 -12.56 14.41
CA LYS A 94 6.79 -13.10 14.02
C LYS A 94 7.97 -12.26 14.54
N LYS A 95 7.82 -10.92 14.55
CA LYS A 95 8.89 -10.00 14.98
C LYS A 95 8.96 -9.79 16.50
N THR A 96 7.82 -9.82 17.18
CA THR A 96 7.73 -9.44 18.61
C THR A 96 7.46 -10.64 19.53
N GLY A 97 7.00 -11.77 18.98
CA GLY A 97 6.49 -12.90 19.77
C GLY A 97 5.14 -12.64 20.45
N GLN A 98 4.52 -11.48 20.21
CA GLN A 98 3.27 -11.05 20.83
C GLN A 98 2.16 -10.91 19.80
N SER A 99 0.92 -11.21 20.20
CA SER A 99 -0.25 -10.94 19.35
C SER A 99 -0.51 -9.44 19.27
N VAL A 100 -1.08 -9.01 18.14
CA VAL A 100 -1.51 -7.60 17.96
C VAL A 100 -2.53 -7.25 19.05
N PRO A 101 -2.26 -6.24 19.89
CA PRO A 101 -3.20 -5.81 20.92
C PRO A 101 -4.40 -5.11 20.28
N LEU A 102 -5.58 -5.40 20.81
CA LEU A 102 -6.84 -4.84 20.33
C LEU A 102 -7.50 -4.00 21.44
N LEU A 103 -8.21 -2.96 21.02
CA LEU A 103 -9.08 -2.19 21.92
C LEU A 103 -10.32 -3.01 22.29
N PRO A 104 -10.93 -2.73 23.47
CA PRO A 104 -12.20 -3.35 23.82
C PRO A 104 -13.26 -3.15 22.73
N ALA A 105 -14.00 -4.20 22.38
CA ALA A 105 -15.08 -4.07 21.40
C ALA A 105 -16.14 -3.08 21.88
N PRO A 106 -16.58 -2.12 21.04
CA PRO A 106 -17.74 -1.30 21.36
C PRO A 106 -18.97 -2.16 21.61
N SER A 107 -19.83 -1.74 22.54
CA SER A 107 -21.06 -2.47 22.88
C SER A 107 -21.91 -2.77 21.64
N GLY A 108 -22.19 -4.05 21.39
CA GLY A 108 -22.99 -4.50 20.24
C GLY A 108 -22.22 -4.72 18.94
N ASN A 109 -20.90 -4.63 18.93
CA ASN A 109 -20.05 -4.87 17.76
C ASN A 109 -19.01 -5.95 18.07
N ASN A 110 -18.78 -6.86 17.12
CA ASN A 110 -17.73 -7.88 17.22
C ASN A 110 -16.38 -7.44 16.63
N TRP A 111 -16.33 -6.22 16.08
CA TRP A 111 -15.11 -5.67 15.47
C TRP A 111 -14.30 -4.92 16.53
N GLN A 112 -13.02 -5.23 16.62
CA GLN A 112 -12.08 -4.57 17.52
C GLN A 112 -11.03 -3.83 16.70
N ASP A 113 -10.79 -2.57 17.04
CA ASP A 113 -9.72 -1.77 16.45
C ASP A 113 -8.38 -2.14 17.09
N ILE A 114 -7.28 -1.94 16.37
CA ILE A 114 -5.91 -2.17 16.87
C ILE A 114 -5.59 -1.10 17.92
N ASN A 115 -4.98 -1.52 19.01
CA ASN A 115 -4.44 -0.63 20.03
C ASN A 115 -3.02 -0.18 19.65
N TRP A 116 -2.92 0.90 18.88
CA TRP A 116 -1.66 1.40 18.36
C TRP A 116 -0.71 1.88 19.46
N ASP A 117 -1.21 2.47 20.53
CA ASP A 117 -0.36 2.90 21.69
C ASP A 117 0.37 1.70 22.28
N GLN A 118 -0.34 0.58 22.44
CA GLN A 118 0.27 -0.63 22.95
C GLN A 118 1.21 -1.29 21.93
N ILE A 119 0.93 -1.19 20.60
CA ILE A 119 1.85 -1.58 19.53
C ILE A 119 3.19 -0.85 19.70
N PHE A 120 3.16 0.48 19.80
CA PHE A 120 4.39 1.27 19.93
C PHE A 120 5.12 1.01 21.25
N HIS A 121 4.39 0.75 22.34
CA HIS A 121 5.00 0.33 23.60
C HIS A 121 5.76 -1.01 23.45
N ILE A 122 5.14 -1.99 22.79
CA ILE A 122 5.78 -3.29 22.53
C ILE A 122 7.03 -3.09 21.66
N ILE A 123 6.93 -2.34 20.56
CA ILE A 123 8.06 -2.08 19.67
C ILE A 123 9.20 -1.39 20.43
N GLY A 124 8.89 -0.40 21.27
CA GLY A 124 9.88 0.33 22.09
C GLY A 124 10.52 -0.52 23.17
N SER A 125 9.92 -1.65 23.54
CA SER A 125 10.47 -2.62 24.51
C SER A 125 11.33 -3.71 23.88
N LEU A 126 11.40 -3.79 22.55
CA LEU A 126 12.32 -4.70 21.87
C LEU A 126 13.76 -4.29 22.19
N ASP A 127 14.64 -5.28 22.39
CA ASP A 127 16.01 -5.10 22.89
C ASP A 127 16.77 -3.91 22.30
N ALA A 128 17.67 -3.34 23.09
CA ALA A 128 18.45 -2.13 22.79
C ALA A 128 19.33 -2.19 21.51
N THR A 129 19.40 -3.32 20.84
CA THR A 129 20.02 -3.46 19.52
C THR A 129 19.13 -2.93 18.39
N GLY A 130 17.90 -2.56 18.70
CA GLY A 130 16.90 -2.13 17.71
C GLY A 130 16.38 -3.28 16.83
N PRO A 131 15.26 -3.09 16.12
CA PRO A 131 14.80 -4.07 15.15
C PRO A 131 15.85 -4.19 14.03
N SER A 132 16.19 -5.44 13.68
CA SER A 132 17.05 -5.67 12.50
C SER A 132 16.38 -5.12 11.26
N THR A 133 17.16 -4.46 10.38
CA THR A 133 16.70 -3.98 9.08
C THR A 133 15.98 -5.12 8.32
N ASP A 134 14.75 -4.84 7.90
CA ASP A 134 13.96 -5.75 7.08
C ASP A 134 13.97 -5.25 5.62
N LEU A 135 14.56 -6.04 4.75
CA LEU A 135 14.75 -5.69 3.34
C LEU A 135 13.59 -6.13 2.45
N THR A 136 12.53 -6.69 3.01
CA THR A 136 11.30 -7.03 2.28
C THR A 136 10.74 -5.79 1.59
N PHE A 137 10.37 -5.94 0.32
CA PHE A 137 9.75 -4.86 -0.45
C PHE A 137 8.24 -4.84 -0.19
N LEU A 138 7.76 -3.77 0.42
CA LEU A 138 6.35 -3.55 0.71
C LEU A 138 5.70 -2.78 -0.44
N ILE A 139 4.80 -3.42 -1.17
CA ILE A 139 4.05 -2.80 -2.25
C ILE A 139 2.61 -2.64 -1.77
N ILE A 140 2.15 -1.41 -1.59
CA ILE A 140 0.89 -1.09 -0.93
C ILE A 140 -0.04 -0.42 -1.94
N ASP A 141 -1.16 -1.06 -2.22
CA ASP A 141 -2.25 -0.50 -3.04
C ASP A 141 -3.35 0.08 -2.16
N GLU A 142 -3.95 1.19 -2.59
CA GLU A 142 -4.93 1.99 -1.84
C GLU A 142 -4.35 2.43 -0.47
N GLY A 143 -3.14 2.96 -0.48
CA GLY A 143 -2.40 3.30 0.73
C GLY A 143 -3.10 4.29 1.65
N GLN A 144 -4.00 5.13 1.13
CA GLN A 144 -4.82 6.04 1.93
C GLN A 144 -5.80 5.30 2.85
N ASP A 145 -6.16 4.06 2.56
CA ASP A 145 -7.10 3.27 3.37
C ASP A 145 -6.44 2.64 4.61
N MET A 146 -5.11 2.67 4.72
CA MET A 146 -4.37 2.23 5.91
C MET A 146 -4.23 3.38 6.92
N PRO A 147 -4.28 3.11 8.24
CA PRO A 147 -4.07 4.15 9.24
C PRO A 147 -2.60 4.64 9.26
N PRO A 148 -2.34 5.90 9.65
CA PRO A 148 -0.97 6.45 9.72
C PRO A 148 -0.05 5.62 10.62
N GLU A 149 -0.57 5.11 11.72
CA GLU A 149 0.15 4.29 12.69
C GLU A 149 0.69 2.99 12.08
N PHE A 150 0.02 2.47 11.04
CA PHE A 150 0.50 1.29 10.31
C PHE A 150 1.87 1.55 9.68
N TYR A 151 2.03 2.67 8.98
CA TYR A 151 3.30 3.05 8.36
C TYR A 151 4.38 3.30 9.41
N GLN A 152 4.05 4.04 10.47
CA GLN A 152 4.96 4.35 11.58
C GLN A 152 5.44 3.06 12.27
N ALA A 153 4.54 2.12 12.53
CA ALA A 153 4.89 0.83 13.12
C ALA A 153 5.83 0.01 12.22
N LEU A 154 5.60 0.00 10.90
CA LEU A 154 6.46 -0.72 9.96
C LEU A 154 7.87 -0.13 9.92
N VAL A 155 8.01 1.19 9.84
CA VAL A 155 9.31 1.88 9.90
C VAL A 155 10.00 1.57 11.24
N SER A 156 9.27 1.64 12.36
CA SER A 156 9.79 1.32 13.68
C SER A 156 10.20 -0.15 13.84
N LEU A 157 9.61 -1.06 13.05
CA LEU A 157 9.97 -2.49 12.98
C LEU A 157 11.11 -2.78 11.97
N GLY A 158 11.73 -1.74 11.40
CA GLY A 158 12.93 -1.84 10.56
C GLY A 158 12.67 -2.05 9.07
N PHE A 159 11.44 -1.88 8.58
CA PHE A 159 11.18 -1.92 7.13
C PHE A 159 11.68 -0.63 6.46
N GLU A 160 12.38 -0.77 5.33
CA GLU A 160 13.01 0.35 4.62
C GLU A 160 12.50 0.54 3.20
N ASN A 161 11.87 -0.49 2.60
CA ASN A 161 11.53 -0.48 1.19
C ASN A 161 10.02 -0.43 0.98
N PHE A 162 9.52 0.74 0.58
CA PHE A 162 8.10 0.99 0.38
C PHE A 162 7.82 1.48 -1.05
N TYR A 163 6.80 0.93 -1.66
CA TYR A 163 6.20 1.43 -2.89
C TYR A 163 4.71 1.57 -2.66
N VAL A 164 4.28 2.78 -2.32
CA VAL A 164 2.90 3.07 -1.93
C VAL A 164 2.20 3.77 -3.08
N VAL A 165 1.03 3.28 -3.48
CA VAL A 165 0.13 4.00 -4.38
C VAL A 165 -1.13 4.38 -3.63
N ALA A 166 -1.54 5.66 -3.71
CA ALA A 166 -2.65 6.20 -2.94
C ALA A 166 -3.49 7.21 -3.73
N ASP A 167 -4.76 7.35 -3.35
CA ASP A 167 -5.65 8.35 -3.93
C ASP A 167 -5.56 9.66 -3.13
N GLN A 168 -5.48 10.77 -3.84
CA GLN A 168 -5.39 12.10 -3.25
C GLN A 168 -6.72 12.59 -2.65
N ASN A 169 -7.85 12.10 -3.17
CA ASN A 169 -9.17 12.68 -2.94
C ASN A 169 -10.09 11.83 -2.05
N GLN A 170 -9.64 10.66 -1.58
CA GLN A 170 -10.47 9.75 -0.82
C GLN A 170 -10.10 9.74 0.68
N GLN A 171 -10.28 10.87 1.36
CA GLN A 171 -10.36 10.87 2.83
C GLN A 171 -11.80 10.51 3.25
N ILE A 172 -12.07 9.23 3.47
CA ILE A 172 -13.43 8.79 3.79
C ILE A 172 -13.73 8.87 5.29
N ILE A 173 -12.75 8.69 6.17
CA ILE A 173 -12.97 8.70 7.63
C ILE A 173 -11.74 9.32 8.33
N SER A 174 -11.95 10.47 8.99
CA SER A 174 -10.91 11.08 9.83
C SER A 174 -10.45 10.12 10.94
N GLY A 175 -9.12 9.90 11.04
CA GLY A 175 -8.49 9.08 12.08
C GLY A 175 -8.41 7.57 11.81
N LYS A 176 -8.96 7.08 10.68
CA LYS A 176 -8.81 5.66 10.26
C LYS A 176 -8.07 5.50 8.93
N ASN A 177 -7.86 6.59 8.22
CA ASN A 177 -7.26 6.62 6.87
C ASN A 177 -6.11 7.62 6.88
N SER A 178 -5.08 7.35 6.06
CA SER A 178 -3.93 8.24 5.91
C SER A 178 -4.18 9.29 4.85
N SER A 179 -3.90 10.54 5.18
CA SER A 179 -3.70 11.57 4.16
C SER A 179 -2.36 11.37 3.44
N ARG A 180 -2.18 12.06 2.31
CA ARG A 180 -0.88 12.16 1.65
C ARG A 180 0.22 12.57 2.64
N GLN A 181 -0.04 13.63 3.43
CA GLN A 181 0.92 14.16 4.39
C GLN A 181 1.27 13.16 5.50
N ASP A 182 0.30 12.35 5.94
CA ASP A 182 0.57 11.31 6.93
C ASP A 182 1.54 10.26 6.41
N ILE A 183 1.36 9.84 5.14
CA ILE A 183 2.25 8.87 4.50
C ILE A 183 3.64 9.49 4.26
N GLU A 184 3.71 10.73 3.73
CA GLU A 184 4.97 11.47 3.55
C GLU A 184 5.75 11.57 4.87
N ASN A 185 5.07 11.97 5.94
CA ASN A 185 5.70 12.11 7.26
C ASN A 185 6.17 10.76 7.82
N ALA A 186 5.32 9.73 7.76
CA ALA A 186 5.66 8.41 8.30
C ALA A 186 6.83 7.76 7.56
N LEU A 187 6.91 7.95 6.24
CA LEU A 187 7.96 7.39 5.39
C LEU A 187 9.11 8.35 5.13
N ALA A 188 9.14 9.55 5.74
CA ALA A 188 10.15 10.59 5.52
C ALA A 188 10.39 10.91 4.03
N ILE A 189 9.31 10.93 3.22
CA ILE A 189 9.35 11.27 1.80
C ILE A 189 9.17 12.79 1.65
N SER A 190 10.08 13.42 0.88
CA SER A 190 9.89 14.84 0.51
C SER A 190 8.73 14.98 -0.47
N THR A 191 7.91 16.02 -0.30
CA THR A 191 6.79 16.31 -1.20
C THR A 191 7.24 16.43 -2.67
N ASN A 192 8.48 16.86 -2.92
CA ASN A 192 9.05 16.96 -4.26
C ASN A 192 9.42 15.60 -4.88
N ASP A 193 9.54 14.55 -4.07
CA ASP A 193 9.89 13.20 -4.51
C ASP A 193 8.64 12.33 -4.75
N VAL A 194 7.44 12.88 -4.48
CA VAL A 194 6.17 12.20 -4.74
C VAL A 194 5.86 12.26 -6.24
N VAL A 195 5.57 11.10 -6.83
CA VAL A 195 5.13 11.04 -8.23
C VAL A 195 3.62 11.26 -8.31
N GLU A 196 3.19 12.20 -9.13
CA GLU A 196 1.78 12.51 -9.34
C GLU A 196 1.30 12.01 -10.69
N LEU A 197 0.19 11.25 -10.70
CA LEU A 197 -0.47 10.77 -11.91
C LEU A 197 -1.69 11.62 -12.18
N THR A 198 -1.66 12.39 -13.26
CA THR A 198 -2.72 13.36 -13.61
C THR A 198 -3.70 12.83 -14.65
N TYR A 199 -3.29 11.90 -15.51
CA TYR A 199 -4.11 11.37 -16.60
C TYR A 199 -5.06 10.26 -16.12
N ASN A 200 -6.36 10.43 -16.40
CA ASN A 200 -7.40 9.45 -16.12
C ASN A 200 -7.71 8.62 -17.38
N TYR A 201 -7.43 7.32 -17.32
CA TYR A 201 -7.63 6.38 -18.44
C TYR A 201 -8.97 5.62 -18.38
N ARG A 202 -9.70 5.73 -17.26
CA ARG A 202 -10.96 4.98 -17.06
C ARG A 202 -12.16 5.73 -17.59
N ASN A 203 -12.19 7.05 -17.47
CA ASN A 203 -13.33 7.88 -17.81
C ASN A 203 -13.10 8.64 -19.11
N SER A 204 -14.16 8.75 -19.95
CA SER A 204 -14.14 9.65 -21.08
C SER A 204 -14.00 11.10 -20.59
N TYR A 205 -13.37 11.95 -21.38
CA TYR A 205 -13.14 13.36 -21.04
C TYR A 205 -14.40 14.11 -20.53
N PRO A 206 -15.62 13.92 -21.12
CA PRO A 206 -16.84 14.53 -20.60
C PRO A 206 -17.20 14.09 -19.19
N THR A 207 -17.03 12.79 -18.86
CA THR A 207 -17.34 12.25 -17.52
C THR A 207 -16.35 12.73 -16.47
N ALA A 208 -15.05 12.84 -16.82
CA ALA A 208 -14.05 13.38 -15.94
C ALA A 208 -14.23 14.86 -15.62
N ARG A 209 -14.79 15.65 -16.57
CA ARG A 209 -15.13 17.06 -16.36
C ARG A 209 -16.29 17.23 -15.39
N LEU A 210 -17.36 16.45 -15.53
CA LEU A 210 -18.52 16.48 -14.62
C LEU A 210 -18.16 16.13 -13.18
N ALA A 211 -17.14 15.32 -12.95
CA ALA A 211 -16.70 14.95 -11.60
C ALA A 211 -15.84 16.03 -10.90
N ARG A 212 -15.46 17.12 -11.62
CA ARG A 212 -14.69 18.25 -11.08
C ARG A 212 -15.54 19.48 -10.75
N GLU A 213 -16.79 19.52 -11.22
CA GLU A 213 -17.80 20.52 -10.87
C GLU A 213 -18.61 20.08 -9.65
#